data_172207ab9d2bc0f2d6e68a9e8ddc516c
#
_entry.id   172207ab9d2bc0f2d6e68a9e8ddc516c
#
_cell.length_a   1.000
_cell.length_b   1.000
_cell.length_c   1.000
_cell.angle_alpha   90.00
_cell.angle_beta   90.00
_cell.angle_gamma   90.00
#
_symmetry.space_group_name_H-M   'P 1'
#
loop_
_entity.id
_entity.type
_entity.pdbx_description
1 polymer ?
#
loop_
_entity_poly.entity_id
_entity_poly.type
_entity_poly.pdbx_seq_one_letter_code
_entity_poly.pdbx_strand_id
1 'polypeptide(L)'
;MRNLLSFVLGVISRLLYLLLRLILLLDRTICRVYDLPVWSRFAGVLRQAGRRRSVCALSVFGLLFLLPALLLTRPGTLLLADGQPLGVIEDSATLLNAVNAVESSASAVSGTDYYLPLRLQAKPVRTAAPLLTQEELERNLITASGELDTLAIISVDGKQTAIAADADGAQAALDRIKAAYTTAADENVHFLQTVRVDKAVAPAALAETDSALYDTLSQCLDMTATRAVTYTEQIPFDTVTQENENQDQTYCETVQQGCAGTAQVTAEIETVDGEERTRTILARTVLQQATDEIIEVGTR
;
A
#
# COMPACT_ATOMS: atom_id res chain seq x y z
N MET A 1 40.45 36.19 -46.77
CA MET A 1 40.13 35.58 -45.49
C MET A 1 40.49 36.41 -44.26
N ARG A 2 41.68 37.06 -44.19
CA ARG A 2 42.09 37.89 -43.02
C ARG A 2 41.14 39.06 -42.72
N ASN A 3 40.57 39.70 -43.74
CA ASN A 3 39.71 40.90 -43.59
C ASN A 3 38.28 40.51 -43.12
N LEU A 4 37.78 39.30 -43.44
CA LEU A 4 36.49 38.79 -42.97
C LEU A 4 36.57 38.43 -41.50
N LEU A 5 37.65 37.79 -41.06
CA LEU A 5 37.92 37.43 -39.71
C LEU A 5 38.00 38.64 -38.76
N SER A 6 38.69 39.73 -39.24
CA SER A 6 38.80 40.98 -38.48
C SER A 6 37.48 41.75 -38.39
N PHE A 7 36.62 41.66 -39.40
CA PHE A 7 35.25 42.23 -39.38
C PHE A 7 34.37 41.52 -38.45
N VAL A 8 34.32 40.15 -38.50
CA VAL A 8 33.53 39.31 -37.61
C VAL A 8 33.97 39.50 -36.14
N LEU A 9 35.29 39.54 -35.87
CA LEU A 9 35.81 39.86 -34.53
C LEU A 9 35.39 41.24 -34.05
N GLY A 10 35.34 42.24 -34.96
CA GLY A 10 34.90 43.60 -34.66
C GLY A 10 33.43 43.70 -34.31
N VAL A 11 32.56 42.93 -35.00
CA VAL A 11 31.11 42.85 -34.72
C VAL A 11 30.83 42.12 -33.41
N ILE A 12 31.51 41.01 -33.19
CA ILE A 12 31.41 40.24 -31.93
C ILE A 12 31.86 41.10 -30.73
N SER A 13 32.96 41.83 -30.88
CA SER A 13 33.46 42.75 -29.86
C SER A 13 32.48 43.89 -29.53
N ARG A 14 31.74 44.42 -30.52
CA ARG A 14 30.70 45.43 -30.29
C ARG A 14 29.46 44.86 -29.61
N LEU A 15 29.03 43.69 -30.00
CA LEU A 15 27.89 42.97 -29.36
C LEU A 15 28.22 42.64 -27.91
N LEU A 16 29.40 42.10 -27.62
CA LEU A 16 29.85 41.81 -26.26
C LEU A 16 29.94 43.06 -25.39
N TYR A 17 30.39 44.20 -25.98
CA TYR A 17 30.45 45.48 -25.25
C TYR A 17 29.06 46.04 -24.95
N LEU A 18 28.08 45.89 -25.86
CA LEU A 18 26.68 46.26 -25.62
C LEU A 18 26.04 45.39 -24.54
N LEU A 19 26.31 44.07 -24.56
CA LEU A 19 25.86 43.11 -23.56
C LEU A 19 26.45 43.43 -22.17
N LEU A 20 27.73 43.81 -22.12
CA LEU A 20 28.39 44.28 -20.91
C LEU A 20 27.72 45.54 -20.35
N ARG A 21 27.36 46.50 -21.21
CA ARG A 21 26.69 47.74 -20.79
C ARG A 21 25.28 47.45 -20.27
N LEU A 22 24.61 46.48 -20.86
CA LEU A 22 23.29 46.00 -20.42
C LEU A 22 23.40 45.30 -19.05
N ILE A 23 24.43 44.44 -18.86
CA ILE A 23 24.69 43.77 -17.57
C ILE A 23 25.07 44.76 -16.49
N LEU A 24 25.87 45.81 -16.80
CA LEU A 24 26.20 46.85 -15.85
C LEU A 24 25.02 47.79 -15.52
N LEU A 25 24.01 47.91 -16.40
CA LEU A 25 22.76 48.60 -16.15
C LEU A 25 21.80 47.75 -15.30
N LEU A 26 21.83 46.42 -15.45
CA LEU A 26 21.10 45.44 -14.65
C LEU A 26 21.78 45.17 -13.29
N ASP A 27 22.98 45.70 -13.04
CA ASP A 27 23.82 45.47 -11.86
C ASP A 27 23.11 45.84 -10.53
N ARG A 28 22.20 46.79 -10.53
CA ARG A 28 21.41 47.16 -9.33
C ARG A 28 20.37 46.11 -8.90
N THR A 29 19.95 45.25 -9.82
CA THR A 29 18.99 44.19 -9.54
C THR A 29 19.66 42.83 -9.27
N ILE A 30 20.83 42.60 -9.92
CA ILE A 30 21.58 41.35 -9.78
C ILE A 30 22.42 41.33 -8.49
N CYS A 31 22.96 42.47 -8.04
CA CYS A 31 23.71 42.57 -6.78
C CYS A 31 22.90 42.27 -5.52
N ARG A 32 21.58 42.30 -5.58
CA ARG A 32 20.73 41.87 -4.45
C ARG A 32 20.57 40.35 -4.32
N VAL A 33 20.92 39.59 -5.36
CA VAL A 33 20.69 38.13 -5.39
C VAL A 33 21.97 37.32 -5.16
N TYR A 34 23.14 37.93 -5.44
CA TYR A 34 24.44 37.28 -5.29
C TYR A 34 25.42 38.14 -4.52
N ASP A 35 25.36 38.07 -3.19
CA ASP A 35 26.37 38.70 -2.29
C ASP A 35 27.69 37.88 -2.30
N LEU A 36 28.28 37.70 -3.47
CA LEU A 36 29.57 37.05 -3.62
C LEU A 36 30.68 38.13 -3.75
N PRO A 37 31.65 38.18 -2.83
CA PRO A 37 32.75 39.19 -2.82
C PRO A 37 33.65 39.14 -4.09
N VAL A 38 33.50 38.11 -4.89
CA VAL A 38 34.20 37.94 -6.16
C VAL A 38 33.75 38.97 -7.21
N TRP A 39 32.44 39.34 -7.22
CA TRP A 39 31.89 40.30 -8.22
C TRP A 39 32.41 41.71 -8.06
N SER A 40 32.57 42.19 -6.85
CA SER A 40 33.07 43.55 -6.59
C SER A 40 34.52 43.70 -7.00
N ARG A 41 35.35 42.68 -6.81
CA ARG A 41 36.75 42.67 -7.26
C ARG A 41 36.84 42.55 -8.78
N PHE A 42 36.00 41.78 -9.42
CA PHE A 42 35.95 41.60 -10.87
C PHE A 42 35.48 42.86 -11.60
N ALA A 43 34.47 43.55 -11.09
CA ALA A 43 33.98 44.82 -11.60
C ALA A 43 35.07 45.95 -11.50
N GLY A 44 35.88 45.92 -10.44
CA GLY A 44 37.01 46.82 -10.27
C GLY A 44 38.11 46.65 -11.34
N VAL A 45 38.48 45.43 -11.63
CA VAL A 45 39.45 45.04 -12.67
C VAL A 45 38.94 45.42 -14.06
N LEU A 46 37.65 45.23 -14.35
CA LEU A 46 37.03 45.60 -15.64
C LEU A 46 36.98 47.10 -15.88
N ARG A 47 36.81 47.93 -14.83
CA ARG A 47 36.81 49.39 -14.93
C ARG A 47 38.20 49.98 -15.24
N GLN A 48 39.27 49.32 -14.81
CA GLN A 48 40.65 49.77 -15.01
C GLN A 48 41.30 49.23 -16.28
N ALA A 49 40.73 48.16 -16.86
CA ALA A 49 41.33 47.53 -18.06
C ALA A 49 40.88 48.23 -19.36
N GLY A 50 41.81 48.48 -20.27
CA GLY A 50 41.45 48.97 -21.59
C GLY A 50 40.52 48.01 -22.35
N ARG A 51 39.70 48.54 -23.29
CA ARG A 51 38.66 47.92 -24.05
C ARG A 51 38.95 46.47 -24.52
N ARG A 52 40.17 46.22 -25.01
CA ARG A 52 40.62 44.90 -25.49
C ARG A 52 40.82 43.90 -24.35
N ARG A 53 41.39 44.32 -23.22
CA ARG A 53 41.65 43.49 -22.05
C ARG A 53 40.35 43.15 -21.32
N SER A 54 39.36 44.08 -21.29
CA SER A 54 38.06 43.86 -20.74
C SER A 54 37.24 42.80 -21.51
N VAL A 55 37.34 42.82 -22.85
CA VAL A 55 36.66 41.82 -23.71
C VAL A 55 37.28 40.44 -23.52
N CYS A 56 38.63 40.34 -23.44
CA CYS A 56 39.28 39.06 -23.16
C CYS A 56 38.96 38.53 -21.76
N ALA A 57 38.93 39.39 -20.75
CA ALA A 57 38.59 38.98 -19.38
C ALA A 57 37.11 38.47 -19.26
N LEU A 58 36.18 39.12 -19.98
CA LEU A 58 34.77 38.71 -20.05
C LEU A 58 34.59 37.39 -20.80
N SER A 59 35.31 37.18 -21.92
CA SER A 59 35.21 35.90 -22.64
C SER A 59 35.80 34.76 -21.82
N VAL A 60 36.90 34.98 -21.10
CA VAL A 60 37.47 33.99 -20.17
C VAL A 60 36.52 33.72 -19.00
N PHE A 61 35.91 34.76 -18.41
CA PHE A 61 34.92 34.60 -17.35
C PHE A 61 33.68 33.86 -17.85
N GLY A 62 33.16 34.23 -19.02
CA GLY A 62 32.00 33.51 -19.63
C GLY A 62 32.31 32.05 -19.90
N LEU A 63 33.51 31.74 -20.40
CA LEU A 63 33.93 30.38 -20.68
C LEU A 63 34.15 29.56 -19.37
N LEU A 64 34.74 30.20 -18.37
CA LEU A 64 35.13 29.51 -17.14
C LEU A 64 33.96 29.33 -16.13
N PHE A 65 33.02 30.28 -16.10
CA PHE A 65 31.95 30.31 -15.11
C PHE A 65 30.55 30.16 -15.70
N LEU A 66 30.22 30.84 -16.80
CA LEU A 66 28.85 30.77 -17.37
C LEU A 66 28.62 29.47 -18.16
N LEU A 67 29.64 29.02 -18.91
CA LEU A 67 29.49 27.79 -19.69
C LEU A 67 29.32 26.54 -18.80
N PRO A 68 30.16 26.31 -17.76
CA PRO A 68 29.94 25.23 -16.84
C PRO A 68 28.61 25.34 -16.09
N ALA A 69 28.23 26.55 -15.63
CA ALA A 69 26.94 26.77 -14.98
C ALA A 69 25.79 26.42 -15.92
N LEU A 70 25.85 26.73 -17.19
CA LEU A 70 24.85 26.39 -18.19
C LEU A 70 24.82 24.90 -18.50
N LEU A 71 25.98 24.23 -18.53
CA LEU A 71 26.11 22.80 -18.81
C LEU A 71 25.71 21.93 -17.61
N LEU A 72 25.96 22.41 -16.39
CA LEU A 72 25.63 21.69 -15.16
C LEU A 72 24.16 21.89 -14.71
N THR A 73 23.49 22.95 -15.20
CA THR A 73 22.11 23.22 -14.87
C THR A 73 21.15 22.78 -15.99
N ARG A 74 20.02 22.19 -15.62
CA ARG A 74 18.95 21.82 -16.55
C ARG A 74 17.79 22.83 -16.43
N PRO A 75 17.05 23.08 -17.49
CA PRO A 75 15.80 23.81 -17.39
C PRO A 75 14.80 22.94 -16.63
N GLY A 76 13.98 23.55 -15.80
CA GLY A 76 12.92 22.89 -15.07
C GLY A 76 11.89 23.92 -14.63
N THR A 77 10.82 23.46 -14.03
CA THR A 77 9.74 24.28 -13.49
C THR A 77 9.67 24.09 -11.99
N LEU A 78 9.96 25.13 -11.23
CA LEU A 78 9.77 25.16 -9.78
C LEU A 78 8.28 25.26 -9.48
N LEU A 79 7.75 24.29 -8.74
CA LEU A 79 6.39 24.29 -8.25
C LEU A 79 6.33 24.82 -6.83
N LEU A 80 5.33 25.67 -6.60
CA LEU A 80 4.99 26.14 -5.27
C LEU A 80 3.52 25.81 -4.99
N ALA A 81 3.23 25.31 -3.80
CA ALA A 81 1.88 25.14 -3.25
C ALA A 81 1.72 26.15 -2.12
N ASP A 82 0.75 27.04 -2.22
CA ASP A 82 0.48 28.11 -1.25
C ASP A 82 1.72 28.93 -0.87
N GLY A 83 2.66 29.09 -1.86
CA GLY A 83 3.91 29.83 -1.69
C GLY A 83 5.07 29.00 -1.14
N GLN A 84 4.87 27.75 -0.74
CA GLN A 84 5.93 26.83 -0.30
C GLN A 84 6.47 26.01 -1.49
N PRO A 85 7.77 25.80 -1.60
CA PRO A 85 8.36 25.05 -2.71
C PRO A 85 8.07 23.55 -2.55
N LEU A 86 7.41 22.95 -3.54
CA LEU A 86 7.22 21.49 -3.64
C LEU A 86 8.42 20.79 -4.28
N GLY A 87 9.10 21.48 -5.20
CA GLY A 87 10.27 20.97 -5.92
C GLY A 87 10.30 21.41 -7.37
N VAL A 88 11.25 20.87 -8.14
CA VAL A 88 11.42 21.21 -9.56
C VAL A 88 11.07 20.00 -10.41
N ILE A 89 10.20 20.21 -11.40
CA ILE A 89 9.77 19.20 -12.37
C ILE A 89 10.30 19.52 -13.74
N GLU A 90 10.28 18.54 -14.65
CA GLU A 90 10.73 18.70 -16.03
C GLU A 90 9.75 19.58 -16.83
N ASP A 91 8.48 19.21 -16.81
CA ASP A 91 7.44 19.85 -17.59
C ASP A 91 6.10 19.96 -16.84
N SER A 92 5.15 20.69 -17.45
CA SER A 92 3.80 20.86 -16.93
C SER A 92 2.92 19.60 -17.07
N ALA A 93 3.27 18.66 -17.96
CA ALA A 93 2.52 17.42 -18.12
C ALA A 93 2.67 16.53 -16.89
N THR A 94 3.89 16.46 -16.32
CA THR A 94 4.15 15.76 -15.06
C THR A 94 3.28 16.30 -13.92
N LEU A 95 3.12 17.63 -13.83
CA LEU A 95 2.23 18.24 -12.85
C LEU A 95 0.78 17.82 -13.06
N LEU A 96 0.28 17.92 -14.30
CA LEU A 96 -1.10 17.61 -14.60
C LEU A 96 -1.42 16.14 -14.33
N ASN A 97 -0.49 15.24 -14.69
CA ASN A 97 -0.65 13.81 -14.43
C ASN A 97 -0.67 13.50 -12.93
N ALA A 98 0.23 14.10 -12.14
CA ALA A 98 0.28 13.91 -10.70
C ALA A 98 -0.99 14.46 -10.00
N VAL A 99 -1.46 15.65 -10.36
CA VAL A 99 -2.69 16.23 -9.82
C VAL A 99 -3.88 15.33 -10.16
N ASN A 100 -4.04 14.95 -11.44
CA ASN A 100 -5.13 14.06 -11.87
C ASN A 100 -5.08 12.70 -11.18
N ALA A 101 -3.89 12.13 -10.95
CA ALA A 101 -3.73 10.86 -10.26
C ALA A 101 -4.21 10.95 -8.79
N VAL A 102 -3.80 12.01 -8.09
CA VAL A 102 -4.22 12.25 -6.69
C VAL A 102 -5.72 12.52 -6.59
N GLU A 103 -6.26 13.41 -7.44
CA GLU A 103 -7.68 13.76 -7.43
C GLU A 103 -8.57 12.58 -7.82
N SER A 104 -8.17 11.79 -8.83
CA SER A 104 -8.91 10.60 -9.25
C SER A 104 -8.90 9.50 -8.18
N SER A 105 -7.77 9.30 -7.51
CA SER A 105 -7.68 8.35 -6.39
C SER A 105 -8.59 8.77 -5.23
N ALA A 106 -8.51 10.03 -4.82
CA ALA A 106 -9.35 10.56 -3.75
C ALA A 106 -10.85 10.51 -4.10
N SER A 107 -11.21 10.82 -5.34
CA SER A 107 -12.59 10.74 -5.82
C SER A 107 -13.11 9.30 -5.86
N ALA A 108 -12.28 8.34 -6.28
CA ALA A 108 -12.66 6.93 -6.34
C ALA A 108 -12.97 6.34 -4.96
N VAL A 109 -12.22 6.75 -3.94
CA VAL A 109 -12.42 6.29 -2.54
C VAL A 109 -13.59 7.00 -1.86
N SER A 110 -13.71 8.34 -2.04
CA SER A 110 -14.76 9.14 -1.41
C SER A 110 -16.13 8.97 -2.06
N GLY A 111 -16.17 8.50 -3.32
CA GLY A 111 -17.39 8.42 -4.11
C GLY A 111 -17.94 9.78 -4.60
N THR A 112 -17.17 10.85 -4.41
CA THR A 112 -17.51 12.22 -4.83
C THR A 112 -16.32 12.87 -5.52
N ASP A 113 -16.58 13.83 -6.43
CA ASP A 113 -15.50 14.57 -7.07
C ASP A 113 -14.66 15.31 -6.03
N TYR A 114 -13.37 15.02 -5.99
CA TYR A 114 -12.41 15.66 -5.10
C TYR A 114 -11.45 16.55 -5.90
N TYR A 115 -11.23 17.74 -5.42
CA TYR A 115 -10.29 18.70 -6.00
C TYR A 115 -9.28 19.12 -4.93
N LEU A 116 -7.99 19.13 -5.31
CA LEU A 116 -6.91 19.54 -4.43
C LEU A 116 -7.09 21.00 -3.96
N PRO A 117 -7.19 21.29 -2.66
CA PRO A 117 -7.40 22.62 -2.14
C PRO A 117 -6.10 23.46 -2.12
N LEU A 118 -5.20 23.28 -3.09
CA LEU A 118 -3.89 23.91 -3.16
C LEU A 118 -3.82 24.95 -4.27
N ARG A 119 -3.24 26.10 -3.98
CA ARG A 119 -2.89 27.12 -5.00
C ARG A 119 -1.54 26.81 -5.59
N LEU A 120 -1.52 26.10 -6.71
CA LEU A 120 -0.31 25.72 -7.40
C LEU A 120 0.20 26.86 -8.27
N GLN A 121 1.50 27.19 -8.18
CA GLN A 121 2.20 28.17 -9.02
C GLN A 121 3.41 27.50 -9.63
N ALA A 122 3.63 27.74 -10.92
CA ALA A 122 4.75 27.22 -11.67
C ALA A 122 5.68 28.37 -12.10
N LYS A 123 6.98 28.28 -11.80
CA LYS A 123 7.99 29.27 -12.17
C LYS A 123 9.12 28.58 -12.94
N PRO A 124 9.46 29.02 -14.15
CA PRO A 124 10.60 28.47 -14.89
C PRO A 124 11.90 28.78 -14.15
N VAL A 125 12.74 27.77 -13.94
CA VAL A 125 14.04 27.87 -13.28
C VAL A 125 15.08 27.01 -13.99
N ARG A 126 16.35 27.31 -13.72
CA ARG A 126 17.46 26.40 -14.06
C ARG A 126 18.01 25.83 -12.76
N THR A 127 18.14 24.52 -12.72
CA THR A 127 18.57 23.82 -11.50
C THR A 127 19.64 22.78 -11.78
N ALA A 128 20.55 22.60 -10.84
CA ALA A 128 21.47 21.47 -10.79
C ALA A 128 20.91 20.33 -9.87
N ALA A 129 19.84 20.61 -9.12
CA ALA A 129 19.17 19.61 -8.30
C ALA A 129 18.46 18.58 -9.17
N PRO A 130 18.25 17.36 -8.67
CA PRO A 130 17.44 16.35 -9.34
C PRO A 130 16.02 16.87 -9.57
N LEU A 131 15.44 16.51 -10.71
CA LEU A 131 14.04 16.78 -11.01
C LEU A 131 13.18 15.73 -10.29
N LEU A 132 12.03 16.18 -9.77
CA LEU A 132 11.08 15.29 -9.15
C LEU A 132 10.46 14.34 -10.17
N THR A 133 10.35 13.08 -9.79
CA THR A 133 9.52 12.10 -10.49
C THR A 133 8.03 12.36 -10.22
N GLN A 134 7.17 11.76 -11.01
CA GLN A 134 5.72 11.87 -10.79
C GLN A 134 5.33 11.38 -9.39
N GLU A 135 5.85 10.22 -8.96
CA GLU A 135 5.57 9.65 -7.63
C GLU A 135 6.04 10.53 -6.46
N GLU A 136 7.21 11.17 -6.61
CA GLU A 136 7.70 12.11 -5.61
C GLU A 136 6.84 13.37 -5.54
N LEU A 137 6.37 13.84 -6.71
CA LEU A 137 5.46 14.98 -6.78
C LEU A 137 4.10 14.66 -6.15
N GLU A 138 3.53 13.49 -6.43
CA GLU A 138 2.28 13.02 -5.81
C GLU A 138 2.40 12.99 -4.28
N ARG A 139 3.48 12.42 -3.73
CA ARG A 139 3.74 12.42 -2.28
C ARG A 139 3.86 13.84 -1.70
N ASN A 140 4.53 14.73 -2.42
CA ASN A 140 4.67 16.11 -1.99
C ASN A 140 3.33 16.86 -2.01
N LEU A 141 2.47 16.60 -3.02
CA LEU A 141 1.12 17.14 -3.11
C LEU A 141 0.23 16.65 -1.96
N ILE A 142 0.26 15.35 -1.65
CA ILE A 142 -0.45 14.75 -0.53
C ILE A 142 -0.02 15.41 0.78
N THR A 143 1.28 15.50 1.03
CA THR A 143 1.82 16.12 2.25
C THR A 143 1.46 17.61 2.34
N ALA A 144 1.52 18.33 1.21
CA ALA A 144 1.22 19.77 1.18
C ALA A 144 -0.27 20.05 1.37
N SER A 145 -1.17 19.15 0.99
CA SER A 145 -2.62 19.32 1.17
C SER A 145 -3.01 19.31 2.66
N GLY A 146 -2.30 18.52 3.48
CA GLY A 146 -2.60 18.33 4.90
C GLY A 146 -3.93 17.64 5.20
N GLU A 147 -4.74 17.39 4.17
CA GLU A 147 -6.06 16.73 4.28
C GLU A 147 -6.04 15.31 3.70
N LEU A 148 -5.11 15.02 2.82
CA LEU A 148 -4.96 13.71 2.17
C LEU A 148 -3.93 12.85 2.89
N ASP A 149 -4.17 11.54 2.88
CA ASP A 149 -3.21 10.54 3.31
C ASP A 149 -3.30 9.28 2.42
N THR A 150 -2.34 8.39 2.57
CA THR A 150 -2.35 7.08 1.90
C THR A 150 -3.02 6.08 2.82
N LEU A 151 -4.30 5.85 2.61
CA LEU A 151 -5.15 4.97 3.40
C LEU A 151 -5.14 3.54 2.86
N ALA A 152 -5.49 2.58 3.73
CA ALA A 152 -5.72 1.18 3.35
C ALA A 152 -7.22 0.94 3.12
N ILE A 153 -7.57 0.57 1.90
CA ILE A 153 -8.94 0.28 1.48
C ILE A 153 -9.16 -1.22 1.58
N ILE A 154 -10.10 -1.63 2.42
CA ILE A 154 -10.45 -3.03 2.61
C ILE A 154 -11.68 -3.34 1.76
N SER A 155 -11.51 -4.27 0.82
CA SER A 155 -12.56 -4.76 -0.04
C SER A 155 -12.91 -6.20 0.29
N VAL A 156 -14.19 -6.48 0.47
CA VAL A 156 -14.75 -7.81 0.69
C VAL A 156 -15.55 -8.20 -0.55
N ASP A 157 -15.18 -9.30 -1.19
CA ASP A 157 -15.77 -9.80 -2.45
C ASP A 157 -15.82 -8.73 -3.55
N GLY A 158 -14.76 -7.91 -3.62
CA GLY A 158 -14.61 -6.85 -4.61
C GLY A 158 -15.40 -5.56 -4.31
N LYS A 159 -16.11 -5.48 -3.19
CA LYS A 159 -16.80 -4.26 -2.75
C LYS A 159 -16.01 -3.58 -1.64
N GLN A 160 -15.75 -2.29 -1.79
CA GLN A 160 -15.15 -1.47 -0.71
C GLN A 160 -16.05 -1.53 0.52
N THR A 161 -15.52 -1.99 1.64
CA THR A 161 -16.28 -2.24 2.86
C THR A 161 -15.84 -1.34 4.01
N ALA A 162 -14.53 -1.12 4.16
CA ALA A 162 -13.97 -0.33 5.25
C ALA A 162 -12.69 0.39 4.81
N ILE A 163 -12.29 1.42 5.53
CA ILE A 163 -11.10 2.23 5.26
C ILE A 163 -10.28 2.34 6.55
N ALA A 164 -9.08 1.77 6.56
CA ALA A 164 -8.14 1.89 7.66
C ALA A 164 -7.12 3.01 7.42
N ALA A 165 -6.56 3.54 8.49
CA ALA A 165 -5.55 4.59 8.42
C ALA A 165 -4.28 4.12 7.68
N ASP A 166 -3.91 2.85 7.85
CA ASP A 166 -2.77 2.24 7.18
C ASP A 166 -2.97 0.72 7.00
N ALA A 167 -2.03 0.08 6.31
CA ALA A 167 -2.11 -1.36 6.04
C ALA A 167 -1.89 -2.20 7.30
N ASP A 168 -1.12 -1.70 8.26
CA ASP A 168 -0.83 -2.41 9.50
C ASP A 168 -2.08 -2.44 10.40
N GLY A 169 -2.81 -1.34 10.50
CA GLY A 169 -4.10 -1.26 11.18
C GLY A 169 -5.17 -2.16 10.53
N ALA A 170 -5.21 -2.17 9.19
CA ALA A 170 -6.09 -3.08 8.46
C ALA A 170 -5.78 -4.55 8.78
N GLN A 171 -4.50 -4.93 8.74
CA GLN A 171 -4.08 -6.30 9.05
C GLN A 171 -4.34 -6.67 10.51
N ALA A 172 -4.08 -5.76 11.45
CA ALA A 172 -4.34 -5.98 12.87
C ALA A 172 -5.83 -6.21 13.15
N ALA A 173 -6.73 -5.47 12.48
CA ALA A 173 -8.18 -5.69 12.59
C ALA A 173 -8.60 -7.07 12.06
N LEU A 174 -8.07 -7.49 10.90
CA LEU A 174 -8.34 -8.80 10.32
C LEU A 174 -7.81 -9.93 11.22
N ASP A 175 -6.61 -9.79 11.77
CA ASP A 175 -6.03 -10.79 12.67
C ASP A 175 -6.79 -10.87 14.02
N ARG A 176 -7.30 -9.74 14.50
CA ARG A 176 -8.16 -9.71 15.69
C ARG A 176 -9.49 -10.46 15.45
N ILE A 177 -10.09 -10.32 14.26
CA ILE A 177 -11.29 -11.07 13.89
C ILE A 177 -10.98 -12.56 13.85
N LYS A 178 -9.88 -12.96 13.19
CA LYS A 178 -9.44 -14.36 13.17
C LYS A 178 -9.29 -14.93 14.58
N ALA A 179 -8.60 -14.21 15.46
CA ALA A 179 -8.36 -14.64 16.83
C ALA A 179 -9.64 -14.77 17.69
N ALA A 180 -10.71 -14.05 17.33
CA ALA A 180 -11.98 -14.12 18.05
C ALA A 180 -12.74 -15.45 17.84
N TYR A 181 -12.57 -16.08 16.67
CA TYR A 181 -13.31 -17.28 16.28
C TYR A 181 -12.45 -18.55 16.21
N THR A 182 -11.16 -18.48 16.52
CA THR A 182 -10.24 -19.60 16.39
C THR A 182 -9.54 -19.93 17.70
N THR A 183 -9.15 -21.21 17.83
CA THR A 183 -8.38 -21.74 18.94
C THR A 183 -7.00 -22.21 18.44
N ALA A 184 -6.08 -22.49 19.36
CA ALA A 184 -4.75 -23.00 19.01
C ALA A 184 -4.76 -24.39 18.34
N ALA A 185 -5.90 -25.09 18.37
CA ALA A 185 -6.08 -26.42 17.75
C ALA A 185 -6.65 -26.31 16.32
N ASP A 186 -7.06 -25.13 15.88
CA ASP A 186 -7.64 -24.92 14.56
C ASP A 186 -6.54 -24.77 13.50
N GLU A 187 -6.75 -25.42 12.37
CA GLU A 187 -5.90 -25.39 11.19
C GLU A 187 -6.65 -24.75 10.02
N ASN A 188 -5.92 -24.37 8.95
CA ASN A 188 -6.50 -23.79 7.72
C ASN A 188 -7.48 -22.64 7.97
N VAL A 189 -7.09 -21.75 8.88
CA VAL A 189 -7.91 -20.59 9.28
C VAL A 189 -7.91 -19.53 8.19
N HIS A 190 -9.09 -19.27 7.61
CA HIS A 190 -9.23 -18.23 6.57
C HIS A 190 -10.63 -17.63 6.57
N PHE A 191 -10.79 -16.47 5.93
CA PHE A 191 -12.11 -15.91 5.69
C PHE A 191 -12.83 -16.65 4.57
N LEU A 192 -14.12 -16.81 4.67
CA LEU A 192 -14.95 -17.40 3.63
C LEU A 192 -15.00 -16.47 2.40
N GLN A 193 -15.02 -15.15 2.66
CA GLN A 193 -15.01 -14.11 1.64
C GLN A 193 -13.60 -13.80 1.15
N THR A 194 -13.51 -13.26 -0.06
CA THR A 194 -12.25 -12.76 -0.60
C THR A 194 -11.96 -11.37 -0.07
N VAL A 195 -10.96 -11.26 0.82
CA VAL A 195 -10.51 -9.98 1.40
C VAL A 195 -9.30 -9.47 0.64
N ARG A 196 -9.33 -8.19 0.24
CA ARG A 196 -8.20 -7.48 -0.36
C ARG A 196 -7.95 -6.18 0.40
N VAL A 197 -6.68 -5.85 0.59
CA VAL A 197 -6.24 -4.59 1.19
C VAL A 197 -5.38 -3.87 0.15
N ASP A 198 -5.90 -2.78 -0.39
CA ASP A 198 -5.24 -1.96 -1.39
C ASP A 198 -4.93 -0.59 -0.79
N LYS A 199 -3.83 0.06 -1.27
CA LYS A 199 -3.49 1.41 -0.85
C LYS A 199 -4.08 2.42 -1.81
N ALA A 200 -4.70 3.47 -1.29
CA ALA A 200 -5.21 4.55 -2.10
C ALA A 200 -5.04 5.89 -1.38
N VAL A 201 -4.92 6.97 -2.16
CA VAL A 201 -4.87 8.33 -1.62
C VAL A 201 -6.30 8.81 -1.44
N ALA A 202 -6.63 9.25 -0.22
CA ALA A 202 -7.96 9.73 0.10
C ALA A 202 -7.91 10.73 1.27
N PRO A 203 -8.99 11.50 1.52
CA PRO A 203 -9.08 12.34 2.71
C PRO A 203 -8.88 11.53 3.99
N ALA A 204 -7.94 11.96 4.84
CA ALA A 204 -7.60 11.27 6.09
C ALA A 204 -8.81 11.12 7.03
N ALA A 205 -9.77 12.01 6.92
CA ALA A 205 -11.02 11.97 7.69
C ALA A 205 -11.91 10.75 7.36
N LEU A 206 -11.67 10.05 6.25
CA LEU A 206 -12.40 8.83 5.89
C LEU A 206 -11.89 7.57 6.61
N ALA A 207 -10.71 7.64 7.23
CA ALA A 207 -10.18 6.53 8.00
C ALA A 207 -11.05 6.23 9.21
N GLU A 208 -11.47 4.99 9.35
CA GLU A 208 -12.23 4.51 10.49
C GLU A 208 -11.32 4.32 11.70
N THR A 209 -11.86 4.47 12.90
CA THR A 209 -11.16 4.09 14.13
C THR A 209 -11.04 2.58 14.23
N ASP A 210 -10.03 2.07 14.95
CA ASP A 210 -9.79 0.62 15.12
C ASP A 210 -11.03 -0.15 15.61
N SER A 211 -11.86 0.47 16.46
CA SER A 211 -13.09 -0.15 16.94
C SER A 211 -14.18 -0.19 15.87
N ALA A 212 -14.38 0.90 15.15
CA ALA A 212 -15.36 0.97 14.06
C ALA A 212 -14.96 0.01 12.92
N LEU A 213 -13.68 -0.03 12.58
CA LEU A 213 -13.11 -0.93 11.59
C LEU A 213 -13.38 -2.41 11.95
N TYR A 214 -13.13 -2.78 13.22
CA TYR A 214 -13.43 -4.12 13.70
C TYR A 214 -14.92 -4.43 13.62
N ASP A 215 -15.78 -3.52 14.08
CA ASP A 215 -17.24 -3.71 14.08
C ASP A 215 -17.80 -3.83 12.65
N THR A 216 -17.30 -2.99 11.71
CA THR A 216 -17.70 -3.04 10.30
C THR A 216 -17.30 -4.37 9.65
N LEU A 217 -16.04 -4.80 9.85
CA LEU A 217 -15.51 -6.02 9.24
C LEU A 217 -16.10 -7.28 9.85
N SER A 218 -16.31 -7.31 11.16
CA SER A 218 -16.91 -8.49 11.85
C SER A 218 -18.34 -8.79 11.45
N GLN A 219 -19.06 -7.80 10.89
CA GLN A 219 -20.41 -8.00 10.37
C GLN A 219 -20.43 -8.55 8.93
N CYS A 220 -19.31 -8.51 8.23
CA CYS A 220 -19.23 -8.83 6.80
C CYS A 220 -18.32 -10.05 6.52
N LEU A 221 -17.56 -10.50 7.50
CA LEU A 221 -16.57 -11.56 7.33
C LEU A 221 -16.97 -12.77 8.18
N ASP A 222 -17.14 -13.91 7.52
CA ASP A 222 -17.30 -15.21 8.18
C ASP A 222 -15.96 -15.94 8.20
N MET A 223 -15.65 -16.57 9.34
CA MET A 223 -14.41 -17.32 9.54
C MET A 223 -14.64 -18.80 9.36
N THR A 224 -13.81 -19.45 8.53
CA THR A 224 -13.77 -20.92 8.48
C THR A 224 -12.43 -21.42 9.03
N ALA A 225 -12.52 -22.51 9.78
CA ALA A 225 -11.35 -23.22 10.31
C ALA A 225 -11.61 -24.72 10.31
N THR A 226 -10.55 -25.51 10.19
CA THR A 226 -10.61 -26.96 10.34
C THR A 226 -9.82 -27.41 11.55
N ARG A 227 -10.28 -28.48 12.22
CA ARG A 227 -9.53 -29.13 13.31
C ARG A 227 -9.75 -30.61 13.33
N ALA A 228 -8.71 -31.36 13.64
CA ALA A 228 -8.80 -32.78 13.91
C ALA A 228 -9.18 -33.03 15.36
N VAL A 229 -10.22 -33.83 15.57
CA VAL A 229 -10.64 -34.26 16.90
C VAL A 229 -10.63 -35.77 16.99
N THR A 230 -10.25 -36.30 18.16
CA THR A 230 -10.29 -37.73 18.43
C THR A 230 -11.20 -37.96 19.65
N TYR A 231 -12.19 -38.81 19.48
CA TYR A 231 -13.14 -39.16 20.56
C TYR A 231 -13.46 -40.66 20.57
N THR A 232 -14.02 -41.13 21.64
CA THR A 232 -14.48 -42.53 21.78
C THR A 232 -15.95 -42.59 21.53
N GLU A 233 -16.38 -43.52 20.67
CA GLU A 233 -17.76 -43.81 20.33
C GLU A 233 -18.11 -45.22 20.87
N GLN A 234 -19.33 -45.39 21.39
CA GLN A 234 -19.82 -46.69 21.74
C GLN A 234 -20.35 -47.43 20.52
N ILE A 235 -19.98 -48.70 20.38
CA ILE A 235 -20.52 -49.61 19.37
C ILE A 235 -21.65 -50.36 20.04
N PRO A 236 -22.91 -50.18 19.60
CA PRO A 236 -24.02 -50.93 20.17
C PRO A 236 -23.84 -52.42 19.90
N PHE A 237 -24.40 -53.27 20.77
CA PHE A 237 -24.51 -54.70 20.55
C PHE A 237 -25.88 -55.01 19.94
N ASP A 238 -25.98 -56.13 19.23
CA ASP A 238 -27.22 -56.65 18.72
C ASP A 238 -27.82 -57.71 19.68
N THR A 239 -29.14 -57.87 19.64
CA THR A 239 -29.83 -58.95 20.38
C THR A 239 -30.16 -60.07 19.40
N VAL A 240 -29.56 -61.25 19.62
CA VAL A 240 -29.80 -62.47 18.84
C VAL A 240 -30.64 -63.40 19.54
N THR A 241 -31.75 -63.85 18.93
CA THR A 241 -32.64 -64.88 19.47
C THR A 241 -32.16 -66.27 19.04
N GLN A 242 -31.91 -67.16 19.99
CA GLN A 242 -31.53 -68.52 19.73
C GLN A 242 -32.71 -69.47 20.10
N GLU A 243 -33.18 -70.26 19.14
CA GLU A 243 -34.29 -71.20 19.36
C GLU A 243 -33.78 -72.46 20.06
N ASN A 244 -34.59 -72.96 21.08
CA ASN A 244 -34.31 -74.20 21.76
C ASN A 244 -35.55 -75.14 21.67
N GLU A 245 -35.41 -76.16 20.87
CA GLU A 245 -36.48 -77.17 20.65
C GLU A 245 -36.80 -78.04 21.89
N ASN A 246 -35.96 -78.01 22.92
CA ASN A 246 -36.16 -78.81 24.14
C ASN A 246 -36.92 -78.04 25.23
N GLN A 247 -37.23 -76.75 24.97
CA GLN A 247 -37.91 -75.86 25.91
C GLN A 247 -39.34 -75.51 25.46
N ASP A 248 -40.22 -75.25 26.39
CA ASP A 248 -41.58 -74.82 26.13
C ASP A 248 -41.61 -73.41 25.49
N GLN A 249 -42.65 -73.15 24.65
CA GLN A 249 -42.80 -71.85 23.96
C GLN A 249 -42.89 -70.66 24.92
N THR A 250 -43.17 -70.90 26.21
CA THR A 250 -43.17 -69.83 27.24
C THR A 250 -41.78 -69.53 27.81
N TYR A 251 -40.74 -70.32 27.45
CA TYR A 251 -39.40 -70.14 27.92
C TYR A 251 -38.71 -68.99 27.15
N CYS A 252 -38.17 -68.02 27.90
CA CYS A 252 -37.41 -66.93 27.41
C CYS A 252 -36.38 -66.55 28.48
N GLU A 253 -35.07 -66.74 28.18
CA GLU A 253 -33.99 -66.44 29.12
C GLU A 253 -32.83 -65.85 28.41
N THR A 254 -32.19 -64.79 29.01
CA THR A 254 -30.97 -64.21 28.49
C THR A 254 -29.79 -65.09 28.88
N VAL A 255 -29.24 -65.85 27.93
CA VAL A 255 -28.12 -66.78 28.16
C VAL A 255 -26.75 -66.08 28.02
N GLN A 256 -26.72 -64.97 27.34
CA GLN A 256 -25.55 -64.10 27.25
C GLN A 256 -25.98 -62.63 27.30
N GLN A 257 -25.44 -61.91 28.26
CA GLN A 257 -25.71 -60.47 28.36
C GLN A 257 -24.88 -59.67 27.35
N GLY A 258 -25.53 -58.75 26.62
CA GLY A 258 -24.89 -57.85 25.65
C GLY A 258 -23.96 -56.87 26.36
N CYS A 259 -22.86 -56.57 25.69
CA CYS A 259 -21.90 -55.56 26.13
C CYS A 259 -21.52 -54.67 24.95
N ALA A 260 -21.72 -53.35 25.12
CA ALA A 260 -21.32 -52.39 24.10
C ALA A 260 -19.81 -52.38 23.90
N GLY A 261 -19.38 -52.34 22.64
CA GLY A 261 -17.99 -52.12 22.24
C GLY A 261 -17.62 -50.65 22.26
N THR A 262 -16.37 -50.38 22.02
CA THR A 262 -15.85 -49.02 21.92
C THR A 262 -14.98 -48.87 20.68
N ALA A 263 -15.11 -47.75 19.98
CA ALA A 263 -14.26 -47.37 18.87
C ALA A 263 -13.64 -45.99 19.12
N GLN A 264 -12.40 -45.82 18.73
CA GLN A 264 -11.77 -44.53 18.63
C GLN A 264 -12.05 -43.97 17.24
N VAL A 265 -12.57 -42.75 17.18
CA VAL A 265 -12.89 -42.05 15.93
C VAL A 265 -12.05 -40.81 15.86
N THR A 266 -11.33 -40.65 14.75
CA THR A 266 -10.65 -39.38 14.37
C THR A 266 -11.49 -38.75 13.29
N ALA A 267 -11.95 -37.51 13.52
CA ALA A 267 -12.76 -36.76 12.58
C ALA A 267 -12.12 -35.37 12.35
N GLU A 268 -12.26 -34.87 11.15
CA GLU A 268 -12.02 -33.48 10.81
C GLU A 268 -13.33 -32.72 10.99
N ILE A 269 -13.28 -31.64 11.75
CA ILE A 269 -14.40 -30.74 11.98
C ILE A 269 -14.11 -29.45 11.24
N GLU A 270 -15.01 -29.04 10.36
CA GLU A 270 -15.05 -27.72 9.77
C GLU A 270 -16.01 -26.85 10.59
N THR A 271 -15.50 -25.68 11.00
CA THR A 271 -16.28 -24.68 11.74
C THR A 271 -16.44 -23.43 10.91
N VAL A 272 -17.59 -22.75 11.06
CA VAL A 272 -17.84 -21.40 10.55
C VAL A 272 -18.22 -20.54 11.75
N ASP A 273 -17.49 -19.46 11.98
CA ASP A 273 -17.60 -18.57 13.15
C ASP A 273 -17.56 -19.32 14.50
N GLY A 274 -16.75 -20.39 14.53
CA GLY A 274 -16.58 -21.25 15.70
C GLY A 274 -17.67 -22.30 15.89
N GLU A 275 -18.74 -22.29 15.11
CA GLU A 275 -19.79 -23.30 15.11
C GLU A 275 -19.48 -24.44 14.14
N GLU A 276 -19.69 -25.70 14.59
CA GLU A 276 -19.47 -26.88 13.75
C GLU A 276 -20.48 -26.92 12.60
N ARG A 277 -19.98 -26.91 11.35
CA ARG A 277 -20.78 -27.01 10.14
C ARG A 277 -20.74 -28.40 9.53
N THR A 278 -19.56 -29.00 9.47
CA THR A 278 -19.34 -30.30 8.83
C THR A 278 -18.40 -31.12 9.68
N ARG A 279 -18.68 -32.45 9.76
CA ARG A 279 -17.82 -33.44 10.41
C ARG A 279 -17.53 -34.56 9.43
N THR A 280 -16.28 -34.78 9.11
CA THR A 280 -15.81 -35.84 8.23
C THR A 280 -14.98 -36.85 9.03
N ILE A 281 -15.40 -38.11 9.06
CA ILE A 281 -14.66 -39.17 9.73
C ILE A 281 -13.45 -39.56 8.88
N LEU A 282 -12.24 -39.35 9.40
CA LEU A 282 -10.97 -39.69 8.75
C LEU A 282 -10.54 -41.13 9.05
N ALA A 283 -10.75 -41.57 10.31
CA ALA A 283 -10.38 -42.91 10.74
C ALA A 283 -11.27 -43.40 11.84
N ARG A 284 -11.56 -44.70 11.88
CA ARG A 284 -12.30 -45.40 12.96
C ARG A 284 -11.55 -46.68 13.31
N THR A 285 -11.11 -46.79 14.54
CA THR A 285 -10.42 -47.97 15.06
C THR A 285 -11.23 -48.60 16.20
N VAL A 286 -11.60 -49.82 16.06
CA VAL A 286 -12.31 -50.56 17.13
C VAL A 286 -11.30 -50.89 18.22
N LEU A 287 -11.53 -50.39 19.43
CA LEU A 287 -10.74 -50.66 20.63
C LEU A 287 -11.24 -51.91 21.33
N GLN A 288 -12.57 -52.08 21.41
CA GLN A 288 -13.23 -53.22 21.98
C GLN A 288 -14.44 -53.55 21.11
N GLN A 289 -14.57 -54.82 20.69
CA GLN A 289 -15.76 -55.27 19.96
C GLN A 289 -16.98 -55.36 20.88
N ALA A 290 -18.15 -55.05 20.33
CA ALA A 290 -19.39 -55.34 21.02
C ALA A 290 -19.59 -56.87 21.16
N THR A 291 -20.21 -57.27 22.22
CA THR A 291 -20.66 -58.66 22.45
C THR A 291 -22.17 -58.67 22.42
N ASP A 292 -22.75 -59.46 21.51
CA ASP A 292 -24.20 -59.49 21.34
C ASP A 292 -24.91 -60.12 22.53
N GLU A 293 -26.11 -59.67 22.81
CA GLU A 293 -27.02 -60.30 23.75
C GLU A 293 -27.63 -61.52 23.06
N ILE A 294 -27.66 -62.69 23.78
CA ILE A 294 -28.30 -63.90 23.27
C ILE A 294 -29.49 -64.25 24.20
N ILE A 295 -30.65 -64.20 23.61
CA ILE A 295 -31.92 -64.62 24.27
C ILE A 295 -32.35 -65.97 23.72
N GLU A 296 -32.41 -66.99 24.58
CA GLU A 296 -32.92 -68.30 24.24
C GLU A 296 -34.42 -68.33 24.38
N VAL A 297 -35.09 -68.77 23.33
CA VAL A 297 -36.57 -68.94 23.33
C VAL A 297 -36.95 -70.37 23.02
N GLY A 298 -37.91 -70.93 23.77
CA GLY A 298 -38.41 -72.26 23.54
C GLY A 298 -39.34 -72.36 22.31
N THR A 299 -39.31 -73.50 21.60
CA THR A 299 -40.10 -73.72 20.39
C THR A 299 -40.99 -74.99 20.48
N ARG A 300 -40.91 -75.64 21.62
CA ARG A 300 -41.63 -76.92 21.80
C ARG A 300 -43.14 -76.76 22.18
#